data_c1d34ce98761cdef8a86cf876727afb8
#
_entry.id   c1d34ce98761cdef8a86cf876727afb8
#
_cell.length_a   1.000
_cell.length_b   1.000
_cell.length_c   1.000
_cell.angle_alpha   90.00
_cell.angle_beta   90.00
_cell.angle_gamma   90.00
#
_symmetry.space_group_name_H-M   'P 1'
#
loop_
_entity.id
_entity.type
_entity.pdbx_description
1 polymer ?
#
loop_
_entity_poly.entity_id
_entity_poly.type
_entity_poly.pdbx_seq_one_letter_code
_entity_poly.pdbx_strand_id
1 'polypeptide(L)'
;MKISLISWSIQKLSVALQIKLIIFLTMSFTKHANEIFNQVIKDYHLTDNVDTPIQNPYDRESIEYSLYLKCWIDTVQWHYEDIIRDPQIDPIEALALKRRIDKSNQDRTDLVEEIDSYFRQYYSQVKPLDDARLNTESPAWAVDRLSILALKIYHMQEQVDRQDASADHIAKCQAKLQVLLEQQKDLSLAIDQLLEDIEAGRKYMKVYRQMKMYNDPATNPILYKK
;
A
#
# COMPACT_ATOMS: atom_id res chain seq x y z
N MET A 1 7.43 -27.29 21.13
CA MET A 1 7.70 -28.23 20.03
C MET A 1 7.82 -27.55 18.64
N LYS A 2 7.10 -26.45 18.32
CA LYS A 2 7.22 -25.74 17.03
C LYS A 2 8.57 -25.04 16.80
N ILE A 3 9.19 -24.49 17.84
CA ILE A 3 10.48 -23.77 17.74
C ILE A 3 11.65 -24.70 17.34
N SER A 4 11.64 -25.96 17.75
CA SER A 4 12.71 -26.92 17.43
C SER A 4 12.68 -27.39 15.95
N LEU A 5 11.52 -27.44 15.33
CA LEU A 5 11.36 -27.83 13.91
C LEU A 5 11.80 -26.71 12.96
N ILE A 6 11.51 -25.45 13.31
CA ILE A 6 11.96 -24.29 12.55
C ILE A 6 13.49 -24.16 12.62
N SER A 7 14.08 -24.32 13.80
CA SER A 7 15.54 -24.30 13.99
C SER A 7 16.27 -25.36 13.15
N TRP A 8 15.71 -26.58 13.05
CA TRP A 8 16.32 -27.67 12.30
C TRP A 8 16.24 -27.50 10.76
N SER A 9 15.16 -26.86 10.27
CA SER A 9 15.00 -26.53 8.85
C SER A 9 15.93 -25.40 8.41
N ILE A 10 16.14 -24.40 9.28
CA ILE A 10 17.02 -23.25 9.01
C ILE A 10 18.49 -23.70 8.87
N GLN A 11 18.95 -24.69 9.63
CA GLN A 11 20.33 -25.17 9.57
C GLN A 11 20.73 -25.81 8.22
N LYS A 12 19.77 -26.21 7.39
CA LYS A 12 20.02 -26.81 6.06
C LYS A 12 20.09 -25.79 4.92
N LEU A 13 19.78 -24.52 5.20
CA LEU A 13 19.82 -23.43 4.21
C LEU A 13 21.25 -22.88 4.07
N SER A 14 21.57 -22.29 2.92
CA SER A 14 22.82 -21.56 2.78
C SER A 14 22.89 -20.40 3.77
N VAL A 15 24.10 -20.01 4.20
CA VAL A 15 24.32 -18.93 5.17
C VAL A 15 23.63 -17.63 4.72
N ALA A 16 23.66 -17.31 3.42
CA ALA A 16 22.96 -16.14 2.87
C ALA A 16 21.43 -16.23 3.03
N LEU A 17 20.87 -17.44 2.87
CA LEU A 17 19.44 -17.68 3.04
C LEU A 17 19.04 -17.68 4.52
N GLN A 18 19.90 -18.18 5.41
CA GLN A 18 19.71 -18.11 6.86
C GLN A 18 19.70 -16.64 7.35
N ILE A 19 20.64 -15.83 6.88
CA ILE A 19 20.72 -14.40 7.22
C ILE A 19 19.47 -13.66 6.70
N LYS A 20 19.02 -13.90 5.47
CA LYS A 20 17.78 -13.31 4.94
C LYS A 20 16.56 -13.73 5.75
N LEU A 21 16.47 -14.99 6.15
CA LEU A 21 15.36 -15.49 6.96
C LEU A 21 15.38 -14.92 8.38
N ILE A 22 16.55 -14.77 8.99
CA ILE A 22 16.70 -14.13 10.32
C ILE A 22 16.31 -12.65 10.24
N ILE A 23 16.79 -11.92 9.23
CA ILE A 23 16.41 -10.51 9.01
C ILE A 23 14.90 -10.39 8.81
N PHE A 24 14.29 -11.26 8.00
CA PHE A 24 12.85 -11.30 7.77
C PHE A 24 12.06 -11.60 9.06
N LEU A 25 12.51 -12.55 9.89
CA LEU A 25 11.88 -12.93 11.17
C LEU A 25 12.04 -11.86 12.28
N THR A 26 13.00 -10.93 12.14
CA THR A 26 13.27 -9.86 13.10
C THR A 26 12.80 -8.48 12.64
N MET A 27 12.40 -8.36 11.37
CA MET A 27 11.93 -7.11 10.80
C MET A 27 10.41 -6.97 11.00
N SER A 28 9.97 -5.78 11.45
CA SER A 28 8.53 -5.52 11.55
C SER A 28 7.87 -5.54 10.17
N PHE A 29 6.59 -5.88 10.12
CA PHE A 29 5.81 -5.91 8.88
C PHE A 29 5.89 -4.58 8.13
N THR A 30 5.73 -3.46 8.82
CA THR A 30 5.72 -2.14 8.18
C THR A 30 7.08 -1.71 7.68
N LYS A 31 8.17 -2.12 8.33
CA LYS A 31 9.52 -1.86 7.82
C LYS A 31 9.71 -2.56 6.47
N HIS A 32 9.32 -3.83 6.38
CA HIS A 32 9.37 -4.59 5.14
C HIS A 32 8.48 -4.00 4.06
N ALA A 33 7.24 -3.64 4.39
CA ALA A 33 6.31 -2.98 3.47
C ALA A 33 6.87 -1.65 2.92
N ASN A 34 7.45 -0.81 3.78
CA ASN A 34 8.07 0.45 3.36
C ASN A 34 9.28 0.23 2.43
N GLU A 35 10.07 -0.81 2.64
CA GLU A 35 11.17 -1.17 1.73
C GLU A 35 10.64 -1.53 0.34
N ILE A 36 9.55 -2.33 0.28
CA ILE A 36 8.86 -2.67 -0.97
C ILE A 36 8.31 -1.42 -1.65
N PHE A 37 7.59 -0.56 -0.93
CA PHE A 37 7.01 0.65 -1.48
C PHE A 37 8.08 1.59 -2.06
N ASN A 38 9.18 1.79 -1.34
CA ASN A 38 10.30 2.59 -1.83
C ASN A 38 10.95 1.97 -3.09
N GLN A 39 11.00 0.63 -3.18
CA GLN A 39 11.49 -0.04 -4.37
C GLN A 39 10.56 0.19 -5.56
N VAL A 40 9.23 -0.01 -5.37
CA VAL A 40 8.22 0.20 -6.42
C VAL A 40 8.29 1.61 -6.99
N ILE A 41 8.34 2.62 -6.11
CA ILE A 41 8.38 4.02 -6.53
C ILE A 41 9.63 4.28 -7.39
N LYS A 42 10.78 3.74 -7.00
CA LYS A 42 12.01 3.84 -7.80
C LYS A 42 11.89 3.11 -9.13
N ASP A 43 11.35 1.89 -9.13
CA ASP A 43 11.20 1.08 -10.35
C ASP A 43 10.28 1.76 -11.37
N TYR A 44 9.17 2.37 -10.92
CA TYR A 44 8.28 3.13 -11.77
C TYR A 44 8.99 4.34 -12.41
N HIS A 45 9.70 5.12 -11.61
CA HIS A 45 10.36 6.35 -12.09
C HIS A 45 11.62 6.08 -12.95
N LEU A 46 12.01 4.82 -13.19
CA LEU A 46 12.98 4.50 -14.23
C LEU A 46 12.44 4.79 -15.64
N THR A 47 11.14 4.68 -15.83
CA THR A 47 10.48 4.94 -17.11
C THR A 47 9.56 6.15 -17.06
N ASP A 48 9.05 6.47 -15.87
CA ASP A 48 8.12 7.58 -15.58
C ASP A 48 6.96 7.63 -16.59
N ASN A 49 6.35 6.46 -16.85
CA ASN A 49 5.32 6.33 -17.87
C ASN A 49 4.16 5.45 -17.36
N VAL A 50 2.97 6.01 -17.35
CA VAL A 50 1.72 5.38 -16.90
C VAL A 50 1.32 4.12 -17.70
N ASP A 51 1.89 3.92 -18.87
CA ASP A 51 1.63 2.77 -19.76
C ASP A 51 2.70 1.68 -19.64
N THR A 52 3.71 1.88 -18.77
CA THR A 52 4.74 0.87 -18.55
C THR A 52 4.13 -0.37 -17.85
N PRO A 53 4.29 -1.57 -18.44
CA PRO A 53 3.84 -2.80 -17.80
C PRO A 53 4.60 -3.05 -16.50
N ILE A 54 3.87 -3.41 -15.44
CA ILE A 54 4.48 -3.80 -14.16
C ILE A 54 5.37 -5.04 -14.32
N GLN A 55 6.55 -5.00 -13.70
CA GLN A 55 7.46 -6.14 -13.56
C GLN A 55 7.62 -6.44 -12.07
N ASN A 56 6.68 -7.19 -11.52
CA ASN A 56 6.68 -7.53 -10.10
C ASN A 56 7.70 -8.66 -9.85
N PRO A 57 8.73 -8.44 -9.01
CA PRO A 57 9.79 -9.42 -8.79
C PRO A 57 9.42 -10.52 -7.78
N TYR A 58 8.26 -10.42 -7.13
CA TYR A 58 7.83 -11.32 -6.06
C TYR A 58 6.94 -12.46 -6.57
N ASP A 59 6.88 -13.55 -5.83
CA ASP A 59 5.97 -14.65 -6.09
C ASP A 59 4.51 -14.18 -5.96
N ARG A 60 3.67 -14.60 -6.91
CA ARG A 60 2.28 -14.14 -7.02
C ARG A 60 1.41 -14.48 -5.80
N GLU A 61 1.76 -15.51 -5.06
CA GLU A 61 1.03 -15.95 -3.86
C GLU A 61 1.55 -15.26 -2.58
N SER A 62 2.60 -14.44 -2.67
CA SER A 62 3.20 -13.77 -1.52
C SER A 62 2.51 -12.45 -1.20
N ILE A 63 2.58 -12.02 0.06
CA ILE A 63 2.12 -10.69 0.48
C ILE A 63 2.94 -9.59 -0.17
N GLU A 64 4.22 -9.83 -0.42
CA GLU A 64 5.14 -8.91 -1.08
C GLU A 64 4.67 -8.58 -2.50
N TYR A 65 4.13 -9.58 -3.22
CA TYR A 65 3.54 -9.35 -4.54
C TYR A 65 2.37 -8.37 -4.46
N SER A 66 1.45 -8.59 -3.52
CA SER A 66 0.27 -7.74 -3.34
C SER A 66 0.66 -6.32 -2.88
N LEU A 67 1.67 -6.18 -2.01
CA LEU A 67 2.20 -4.88 -1.59
C LEU A 67 2.88 -4.14 -2.75
N TYR A 68 3.67 -4.84 -3.56
CA TYR A 68 4.32 -4.27 -4.73
C TYR A 68 3.30 -3.80 -5.76
N LEU A 69 2.32 -4.65 -6.11
CA LEU A 69 1.25 -4.33 -7.04
C LEU A 69 0.42 -3.14 -6.53
N LYS A 70 0.12 -3.12 -5.23
CA LYS A 70 -0.64 -2.03 -4.59
C LYS A 70 0.05 -0.68 -4.77
N CYS A 71 1.34 -0.61 -4.45
CA CYS A 71 2.10 0.62 -4.58
C CYS A 71 2.29 1.03 -6.05
N TRP A 72 2.42 0.07 -6.97
CA TRP A 72 2.48 0.35 -8.40
C TRP A 72 1.19 1.01 -8.90
N ILE A 73 0.02 0.47 -8.53
CA ILE A 73 -1.28 1.05 -8.88
C ILE A 73 -1.42 2.47 -8.30
N ASP A 74 -1.01 2.69 -7.05
CA ASP A 74 -1.03 4.01 -6.43
C ASP A 74 -0.15 5.01 -7.18
N THR A 75 1.05 4.59 -7.59
CA THR A 75 2.01 5.43 -8.32
C THR A 75 1.47 5.80 -9.70
N VAL A 76 0.98 4.82 -10.45
CA VAL A 76 0.34 5.07 -11.77
C VAL A 76 -0.86 6.01 -11.62
N GLN A 77 -1.69 5.79 -10.60
CA GLN A 77 -2.85 6.65 -10.37
C GLN A 77 -2.47 8.07 -9.96
N TRP A 78 -1.40 8.27 -9.20
CA TRP A 78 -0.88 9.60 -8.90
C TRP A 78 -0.61 10.38 -10.17
N HIS A 79 0.08 9.78 -11.13
CA HIS A 79 0.40 10.42 -12.41
C HIS A 79 -0.83 10.61 -13.31
N TYR A 80 -1.83 9.71 -13.29
CA TYR A 80 -3.12 9.98 -13.94
C TYR A 80 -3.80 11.22 -13.37
N GLU A 81 -3.76 11.38 -12.05
CA GLU A 81 -4.31 12.54 -11.37
C GLU A 81 -3.54 13.82 -11.67
N ASP A 82 -2.24 13.76 -11.97
CA ASP A 82 -1.47 14.90 -12.44
C ASP A 82 -1.85 15.26 -13.88
N ILE A 83 -1.90 14.29 -14.78
CA ILE A 83 -2.25 14.52 -16.20
C ILE A 83 -3.66 15.10 -16.35
N ILE A 84 -4.67 14.61 -15.61
CA ILE A 84 -6.05 15.10 -15.71
C ILE A 84 -6.21 16.56 -15.26
N ARG A 85 -5.24 17.09 -14.51
CA ARG A 85 -5.23 18.49 -14.01
C ARG A 85 -4.62 19.47 -14.99
N ASP A 86 -4.09 19.01 -16.14
CA ASP A 86 -3.64 19.91 -17.19
C ASP A 86 -4.84 20.70 -17.72
N PRO A 87 -4.86 22.04 -17.58
CA PRO A 87 -5.98 22.86 -18.06
C PRO A 87 -6.12 22.88 -19.57
N GLN A 88 -5.14 22.38 -20.32
CA GLN A 88 -5.12 22.31 -21.78
C GLN A 88 -5.38 20.88 -22.31
N ILE A 89 -5.69 19.92 -21.44
CA ILE A 89 -5.99 18.54 -21.87
C ILE A 89 -7.18 18.51 -22.83
N ASP A 90 -7.08 17.71 -23.90
CA ASP A 90 -8.21 17.49 -24.79
C ASP A 90 -9.40 16.85 -24.06
N PRO A 91 -10.64 17.31 -24.24
CA PRO A 91 -11.79 16.77 -23.52
C PRO A 91 -12.07 15.28 -23.76
N ILE A 92 -11.72 14.75 -24.93
CA ILE A 92 -11.88 13.31 -25.25
C ILE A 92 -10.82 12.51 -24.50
N GLU A 93 -9.59 12.99 -24.50
CA GLU A 93 -8.49 12.38 -23.73
C GLU A 93 -8.76 12.45 -22.22
N ALA A 94 -9.26 13.60 -21.73
CA ALA A 94 -9.65 13.76 -20.34
C ALA A 94 -10.73 12.74 -19.91
N LEU A 95 -11.74 12.50 -20.75
CA LEU A 95 -12.77 11.50 -20.48
C LEU A 95 -12.21 10.08 -20.49
N ALA A 96 -11.32 9.76 -21.43
CA ALA A 96 -10.65 8.48 -21.49
C ALA A 96 -9.78 8.25 -20.24
N LEU A 97 -9.02 9.26 -19.84
CA LEU A 97 -8.19 9.23 -18.62
C LEU A 97 -9.04 9.10 -17.36
N LYS A 98 -10.18 9.81 -17.26
CA LYS A 98 -11.12 9.65 -16.13
C LYS A 98 -11.59 8.19 -15.98
N ARG A 99 -11.86 7.50 -17.09
CA ARG A 99 -12.23 6.09 -17.05
C ARG A 99 -11.09 5.19 -16.59
N ARG A 100 -9.83 5.52 -16.94
CA ARG A 100 -8.64 4.82 -16.43
C ARG A 100 -8.49 5.02 -14.92
N ILE A 101 -8.70 6.23 -14.42
CA ILE A 101 -8.71 6.57 -13.00
C ILE A 101 -9.79 5.77 -12.25
N ASP A 102 -11.02 5.71 -12.79
CA ASP A 102 -12.11 4.94 -12.17
C ASP A 102 -11.80 3.45 -12.11
N LYS A 103 -11.23 2.89 -13.19
CA LYS A 103 -10.75 1.51 -13.19
C LYS A 103 -9.64 1.27 -12.18
N SER A 104 -8.62 2.14 -12.15
CA SER A 104 -7.51 2.06 -11.20
C SER A 104 -7.99 2.11 -9.74
N ASN A 105 -8.98 2.98 -9.43
CA ASN A 105 -9.61 3.01 -8.11
C ASN A 105 -10.35 1.71 -7.78
N GLN A 106 -10.94 1.02 -8.76
CA GLN A 106 -11.54 -0.28 -8.55
C GLN A 106 -10.47 -1.34 -8.27
N ASP A 107 -9.45 -1.44 -9.13
CA ASP A 107 -8.34 -2.39 -8.99
C ASP A 107 -7.63 -2.22 -7.64
N ARG A 108 -7.42 -0.98 -7.21
CA ARG A 108 -6.86 -0.66 -5.89
C ARG A 108 -7.73 -1.18 -4.75
N THR A 109 -9.04 -1.00 -4.83
CA THR A 109 -9.97 -1.46 -3.80
C THR A 109 -10.02 -2.99 -3.74
N ASP A 110 -10.07 -3.66 -4.89
CA ASP A 110 -10.08 -5.11 -4.99
C ASP A 110 -8.80 -5.69 -4.37
N LEU A 111 -7.67 -5.04 -4.59
CA LEU A 111 -6.39 -5.46 -4.01
C LEU A 111 -6.31 -5.23 -2.49
N VAL A 112 -6.92 -4.17 -1.96
CA VAL A 112 -7.05 -3.99 -0.50
C VAL A 112 -7.88 -5.15 0.10
N GLU A 113 -8.94 -5.58 -0.56
CA GLU A 113 -9.74 -6.74 -0.13
C GLU A 113 -8.95 -8.06 -0.20
N GLU A 114 -8.03 -8.19 -1.16
CA GLU A 114 -7.11 -9.33 -1.26
C GLU A 114 -6.11 -9.34 -0.11
N ILE A 115 -5.49 -8.19 0.20
CA ILE A 115 -4.58 -8.03 1.35
C ILE A 115 -5.32 -8.31 2.68
N ASP A 116 -6.58 -7.88 2.81
CA ASP A 116 -7.41 -8.22 3.97
C ASP A 116 -7.65 -9.73 4.08
N SER A 117 -7.85 -10.40 2.96
CA SER A 117 -8.02 -11.85 2.91
C SER A 117 -6.76 -12.58 3.36
N TYR A 118 -5.57 -12.05 3.01
CA TYR A 118 -4.29 -12.54 3.53
C TYR A 118 -4.22 -12.43 5.05
N PHE A 119 -4.48 -11.26 5.64
CA PHE A 119 -4.44 -11.08 7.10
C PHE A 119 -5.47 -11.95 7.81
N ARG A 120 -6.68 -12.07 7.26
CA ARG A 120 -7.73 -12.95 7.81
C ARG A 120 -7.28 -14.42 7.82
N GLN A 121 -6.61 -14.89 6.78
CA GLN A 121 -6.09 -16.24 6.71
C GLN A 121 -4.91 -16.43 7.67
N TYR A 122 -3.99 -15.49 7.71
CA TYR A 122 -2.81 -15.51 8.57
C TYR A 122 -3.19 -15.63 10.06
N TYR A 123 -4.18 -14.84 10.49
CA TYR A 123 -4.69 -14.85 11.86
C TYR A 123 -5.88 -15.79 12.08
N SER A 124 -6.19 -16.70 11.15
CA SER A 124 -7.39 -17.56 11.22
C SER A 124 -7.47 -18.45 12.46
N GLN A 125 -6.35 -18.77 13.07
CA GLN A 125 -6.28 -19.61 14.28
C GLN A 125 -6.30 -18.81 15.60
N VAL A 126 -6.24 -17.49 15.50
CA VAL A 126 -6.30 -16.62 16.68
C VAL A 126 -7.74 -16.51 17.17
N LYS A 127 -7.95 -16.83 18.44
CA LYS A 127 -9.25 -16.63 19.11
C LYS A 127 -9.20 -15.32 19.87
N PRO A 128 -10.11 -14.38 19.55
CA PRO A 128 -10.20 -13.13 20.32
C PRO A 128 -10.47 -13.43 21.80
N LEU A 129 -9.88 -12.63 22.67
CA LEU A 129 -10.18 -12.63 24.11
C LEU A 129 -11.62 -12.15 24.35
N ASP A 130 -12.20 -12.47 25.51
CA ASP A 130 -13.59 -12.10 25.83
C ASP A 130 -13.80 -10.58 25.86
N ASP A 131 -12.76 -9.82 26.18
CA ASP A 131 -12.72 -8.35 26.21
C ASP A 131 -12.07 -7.72 24.96
N ALA A 132 -11.81 -8.51 23.93
CA ALA A 132 -11.21 -8.05 22.68
C ALA A 132 -12.04 -6.92 22.05
N ARG A 133 -11.35 -5.90 21.55
CA ARG A 133 -11.98 -4.74 20.92
C ARG A 133 -12.00 -4.86 19.41
N LEU A 134 -13.11 -4.48 18.79
CA LEU A 134 -13.20 -4.32 17.35
C LEU A 134 -12.35 -3.10 16.93
N ASN A 135 -11.48 -3.27 15.93
CA ASN A 135 -10.74 -2.17 15.33
C ASN A 135 -11.62 -1.42 14.32
N THR A 136 -11.37 -0.12 14.16
CA THR A 136 -12.16 0.77 13.28
C THR A 136 -11.98 0.40 11.80
N GLU A 137 -10.77 -0.01 11.42
CA GLU A 137 -10.43 -0.44 10.06
C GLU A 137 -9.60 -1.72 10.10
N SER A 138 -9.54 -2.42 8.97
CA SER A 138 -8.67 -3.58 8.83
C SER A 138 -7.20 -3.18 8.63
N PRO A 139 -6.25 -4.09 8.87
CA PRO A 139 -4.84 -3.84 8.58
C PRO A 139 -4.57 -3.41 7.14
N ALA A 140 -5.29 -3.97 6.15
CA ALA A 140 -5.09 -3.65 4.75
C ALA A 140 -5.42 -2.19 4.41
N TRP A 141 -6.46 -1.60 5.03
CA TRP A 141 -6.76 -0.17 4.87
C TRP A 141 -5.67 0.73 5.47
N ALA A 142 -5.07 0.32 6.57
CA ALA A 142 -3.94 1.04 7.15
C ALA A 142 -2.68 0.94 6.26
N VAL A 143 -2.45 -0.23 5.66
CA VAL A 143 -1.38 -0.47 4.67
C VAL A 143 -1.61 0.33 3.39
N ASP A 144 -2.86 0.45 2.91
CA ASP A 144 -3.24 1.32 1.80
C ASP A 144 -2.80 2.76 2.04
N ARG A 145 -3.07 3.30 3.23
CA ARG A 145 -2.63 4.64 3.61
C ARG A 145 -1.11 4.77 3.69
N LEU A 146 -0.42 3.72 4.16
CA LEU A 146 1.05 3.72 4.27
C LEU A 146 1.72 3.76 2.89
N SER A 147 1.19 3.02 1.90
CA SER A 147 1.65 3.04 0.51
C SER A 147 1.53 4.44 -0.11
N ILE A 148 0.35 5.07 0.03
CA ILE A 148 0.12 6.43 -0.47
C ILE A 148 1.01 7.45 0.24
N LEU A 149 1.29 7.24 1.53
CA LEU A 149 2.17 8.13 2.29
C LEU A 149 3.63 8.04 1.82
N ALA A 150 4.12 6.83 1.49
CA ALA A 150 5.44 6.64 0.91
C ALA A 150 5.59 7.42 -0.41
N LEU A 151 4.57 7.36 -1.27
CA LEU A 151 4.53 8.11 -2.52
C LEU A 151 4.51 9.64 -2.30
N LYS A 152 3.72 10.13 -1.33
CA LYS A 152 3.72 11.55 -0.95
C LYS A 152 5.08 12.04 -0.45
N ILE A 153 5.79 11.20 0.30
CA ILE A 153 7.14 11.51 0.79
C ILE A 153 8.10 11.65 -0.40
N TYR A 154 8.04 10.71 -1.35
CA TYR A 154 8.87 10.75 -2.55
C TYR A 154 8.66 12.06 -3.33
N HIS A 155 7.42 12.39 -3.71
CA HIS A 155 7.15 13.61 -4.47
C HIS A 155 7.38 14.89 -3.66
N MET A 156 7.23 14.88 -2.34
CA MET A 156 7.60 16.03 -1.52
C MET A 156 9.11 16.21 -1.45
N GLN A 157 9.90 15.11 -1.44
CA GLN A 157 11.34 15.17 -1.51
C GLN A 157 11.79 15.75 -2.85
N GLU A 158 11.19 15.37 -3.97
CA GLU A 158 11.47 15.98 -5.28
C GLU A 158 11.29 17.51 -5.25
N GLN A 159 10.22 18.01 -4.57
CA GLN A 159 10.01 19.46 -4.45
C GLN A 159 11.10 20.15 -3.59
N VAL A 160 11.63 19.46 -2.59
CA VAL A 160 12.76 19.96 -1.77
C VAL A 160 14.06 20.02 -2.59
N ASP A 161 14.26 19.06 -3.49
CA ASP A 161 15.49 18.92 -4.28
C ASP A 161 15.50 19.77 -5.56
N ARG A 162 14.40 20.50 -5.84
CA ARG A 162 14.28 21.36 -7.02
C ARG A 162 15.31 22.51 -7.01
N GLN A 163 16.06 22.62 -8.10
CA GLN A 163 17.07 23.66 -8.28
C GLN A 163 16.48 24.97 -8.87
N ASP A 164 15.31 24.90 -9.47
CA ASP A 164 14.59 26.00 -10.13
C ASP A 164 13.56 26.69 -9.22
N ALA A 165 13.35 26.16 -8.00
CA ALA A 165 12.38 26.69 -7.06
C ALA A 165 12.97 27.80 -6.16
N SER A 166 12.10 28.71 -5.67
CA SER A 166 12.51 29.73 -4.71
C SER A 166 12.88 29.13 -3.35
N ALA A 167 13.76 29.78 -2.60
CA ALA A 167 14.15 29.36 -1.26
C ALA A 167 12.93 29.28 -0.29
N ASP A 168 11.94 30.17 -0.44
CA ASP A 168 10.70 30.13 0.35
C ASP A 168 9.85 28.88 0.03
N HIS A 169 9.76 28.51 -1.25
CA HIS A 169 9.08 27.27 -1.65
C HIS A 169 9.78 26.03 -1.08
N ILE A 170 11.11 25.95 -1.22
CA ILE A 170 11.90 24.83 -0.70
C ILE A 170 11.74 24.70 0.82
N ALA A 171 11.81 25.81 1.56
CA ALA A 171 11.63 25.82 3.02
C ALA A 171 10.24 25.32 3.43
N LYS A 172 9.17 25.72 2.71
CA LYS A 172 7.79 25.23 2.94
C LYS A 172 7.67 23.75 2.64
N CYS A 173 8.28 23.26 1.56
CA CYS A 173 8.27 21.84 1.21
C CYS A 173 9.08 21.01 2.23
N GLN A 174 10.21 21.52 2.70
CA GLN A 174 11.01 20.90 3.76
C GLN A 174 10.20 20.73 5.06
N ALA A 175 9.44 21.76 5.49
CA ALA A 175 8.59 21.68 6.66
C ALA A 175 7.48 20.61 6.48
N LYS A 176 6.85 20.54 5.30
CA LYS A 176 5.83 19.52 4.99
C LYS A 176 6.45 18.13 4.96
N LEU A 177 7.63 17.96 4.39
CA LEU A 177 8.34 16.68 4.36
C LEU A 177 8.60 16.15 5.78
N GLN A 178 9.03 16.99 6.72
CA GLN A 178 9.22 16.57 8.11
C GLN A 178 7.93 16.04 8.73
N VAL A 179 6.80 16.68 8.47
CA VAL A 179 5.48 16.20 8.94
C VAL A 179 5.13 14.85 8.31
N LEU A 180 5.38 14.66 7.00
CA LEU A 180 5.10 13.38 6.33
C LEU A 180 5.97 12.25 6.86
N LEU A 181 7.25 12.52 7.16
CA LEU A 181 8.15 11.53 7.77
C LEU A 181 7.71 11.14 9.18
N GLU A 182 7.23 12.08 9.99
CA GLU A 182 6.67 11.77 11.31
C GLU A 182 5.38 10.95 11.17
N GLN A 183 4.49 11.32 10.25
CA GLN A 183 3.27 10.54 9.95
C GLN A 183 3.61 9.10 9.52
N GLN A 184 4.65 8.88 8.71
CA GLN A 184 5.08 7.54 8.30
C GLN A 184 5.55 6.71 9.50
N LYS A 185 6.31 7.31 10.38
CA LYS A 185 6.78 6.67 11.61
C LYS A 185 5.60 6.27 12.50
N ASP A 186 4.67 7.20 12.75
CA ASP A 186 3.52 6.97 13.61
C ASP A 186 2.57 5.93 13.02
N LEU A 187 2.28 6.02 11.71
CA LEU A 187 1.42 5.05 11.04
C LEU A 187 2.05 3.66 11.01
N SER A 188 3.36 3.56 10.75
CA SER A 188 4.09 2.29 10.79
C SER A 188 4.01 1.66 12.17
N LEU A 189 4.28 2.43 13.23
CA LEU A 189 4.18 1.95 14.61
C LEU A 189 2.76 1.48 14.95
N ALA A 190 1.74 2.26 14.56
CA ALA A 190 0.35 1.92 14.83
C ALA A 190 -0.11 0.64 14.11
N ILE A 191 0.37 0.41 12.88
CA ILE A 191 0.09 -0.84 12.13
C ILE A 191 0.77 -2.02 12.82
N ASP A 192 2.05 -1.93 13.17
CA ASP A 192 2.76 -3.02 13.84
C ASP A 192 2.08 -3.35 15.17
N GLN A 193 1.70 -2.36 15.99
CA GLN A 193 0.93 -2.55 17.24
C GLN A 193 -0.45 -3.19 16.97
N LEU A 194 -1.14 -2.81 15.89
CA LEU A 194 -2.42 -3.43 15.53
C LEU A 194 -2.24 -4.92 15.23
N LEU A 195 -1.21 -5.29 14.46
CA LEU A 195 -0.92 -6.68 14.12
C LEU A 195 -0.55 -7.49 15.36
N GLU A 196 0.26 -6.95 16.28
CA GLU A 196 0.56 -7.55 17.57
C GLU A 196 -0.69 -7.73 18.44
N ASP A 197 -1.59 -6.75 18.47
CA ASP A 197 -2.85 -6.83 19.23
C ASP A 197 -3.80 -7.90 18.65
N ILE A 198 -3.85 -8.04 17.32
CA ILE A 198 -4.63 -9.09 16.65
C ILE A 198 -4.02 -10.46 16.95
N GLU A 199 -2.70 -10.62 16.81
CA GLU A 199 -2.01 -11.88 17.09
C GLU A 199 -2.20 -12.34 18.54
N ALA A 200 -2.19 -11.40 19.48
CA ALA A 200 -2.44 -11.66 20.90
C ALA A 200 -3.94 -11.82 21.26
N GLY A 201 -4.84 -11.67 20.31
CA GLY A 201 -6.28 -11.73 20.53
C GLY A 201 -6.88 -10.53 21.29
N ARG A 202 -6.12 -9.46 21.53
CA ARG A 202 -6.62 -8.24 22.19
C ARG A 202 -7.53 -7.39 21.33
N LYS A 203 -7.34 -7.48 20.02
CA LYS A 203 -8.20 -6.85 19.03
C LYS A 203 -8.65 -7.87 17.98
N TYR A 204 -9.76 -7.59 17.33
CA TYR A 204 -10.19 -8.32 16.16
C TYR A 204 -10.61 -7.37 15.06
N MET A 205 -10.51 -7.83 13.82
CA MET A 205 -10.94 -7.11 12.63
C MET A 205 -12.16 -7.78 12.01
N LYS A 206 -13.01 -6.98 11.37
CA LYS A 206 -14.02 -7.46 10.44
C LYS A 206 -13.68 -6.97 9.05
N VAL A 207 -13.72 -7.87 8.10
CA VAL A 207 -13.46 -7.55 6.69
C VAL A 207 -14.80 -7.41 6.00
N TYR A 208 -15.07 -6.21 5.46
CA TYR A 208 -16.25 -5.92 4.68
C TYR A 208 -15.84 -5.57 3.26
N ARG A 209 -16.58 -6.12 2.29
CA ARG A 209 -16.45 -5.67 0.91
C ARG A 209 -17.04 -4.27 0.75
N GLN A 210 -16.41 -3.46 -0.07
CA GLN A 210 -16.96 -2.16 -0.43
C GLN A 210 -18.11 -2.36 -1.42
N MET A 211 -19.34 -2.30 -0.98
CA MET A 211 -20.56 -2.42 -1.80
C MET A 211 -20.71 -1.18 -2.70
N LYS A 212 -19.78 -1.00 -3.66
CA LYS A 212 -19.79 0.15 -4.59
C LYS A 212 -21.03 0.08 -5.48
N MET A 213 -21.77 1.18 -5.56
CA MET A 213 -23.04 1.27 -6.30
C MET A 213 -22.92 2.09 -7.58
N TYR A 214 -22.07 3.11 -7.61
CA TYR A 214 -22.04 4.10 -8.70
C TYR A 214 -21.47 3.57 -10.01
N ASN A 215 -20.63 2.53 -9.99
CA ASN A 215 -20.10 1.86 -11.19
C ASN A 215 -20.98 0.71 -11.69
N ASP A 216 -21.98 0.27 -10.92
CA ASP A 216 -22.87 -0.83 -11.26
C ASP A 216 -24.06 -0.33 -12.07
N PRO A 217 -24.23 -0.78 -13.33
CA PRO A 217 -25.38 -0.42 -14.15
C PRO A 217 -26.73 -0.71 -13.54
N ALA A 218 -26.84 -1.70 -12.64
CA ALA A 218 -28.07 -2.06 -11.97
C ALA A 218 -28.43 -1.14 -10.80
N THR A 219 -27.46 -0.44 -10.22
CA THR A 219 -27.65 0.38 -9.02
C THR A 219 -27.45 1.88 -9.24
N ASN A 220 -26.86 2.29 -10.36
CA ASN A 220 -26.70 3.70 -10.71
C ASN A 220 -27.85 4.20 -11.60
N PRO A 221 -28.70 5.13 -11.10
CA PRO A 221 -29.88 5.63 -11.85
C PRO A 221 -29.56 6.24 -13.21
N ILE A 222 -28.38 6.82 -13.38
CA ILE A 222 -27.93 7.38 -14.68
C ILE A 222 -27.68 6.28 -15.71
N LEU A 223 -27.34 5.07 -15.27
CA LEU A 223 -27.05 3.95 -16.13
C LEU A 223 -28.28 3.09 -16.46
N TYR A 224 -29.23 2.90 -15.53
CA TYR A 224 -30.41 2.07 -15.76
C TYR A 224 -31.67 2.82 -16.21
N LYS A 225 -31.72 4.15 -16.09
CA LYS A 225 -32.86 4.98 -16.53
C LYS A 225 -32.78 5.45 -17.98
N LYS A 226 -31.94 4.81 -18.80
CA LYS A 226 -31.84 5.12 -20.23
C LYS A 226 -32.92 4.44 -21.02
#